data_1fcdf9aafc8509e3612001f6dd1f7555
#
_entry.id   1fcdf9aafc8509e3612001f6dd1f7555
#
_cell.length_a   1.000
_cell.length_b   1.000
_cell.length_c   1.000
_cell.angle_alpha   90.00
_cell.angle_beta   90.00
_cell.angle_gamma   90.00
#
_symmetry.space_group_name_H-M   'P 1'
#
loop_
_entity.id
_entity.type
_entity.pdbx_description
1 polymer ?
#
loop_
_entity_poly.entity_id
_entity_poly.type
_entity_poly.pdbx_seq_one_letter_code
_entity_poly.pdbx_strand_id
1 'polypeptide(L)'
;MSEFLPAIPIGIVLAFTIGPVFFTVLETSISKGIKAAIFVDIGVVLSDVLFFVIAFFSTNSLLKSIEENTDSWYFLGGVLLVAYAGVSLIKIIQEKNSPENKKGALIENSPNLLKMVLKGFLLNIINVVVLFYWVGIILYFGPQLEMNESKIYLFFIIIISTYFTIDLGKIYLAQQLKKRLTDIVIKTIKIVVNSFIVICGLFLIFKGIV
;
A
#
# COMPACT_ATOMS: atom_id res chain seq x y z
N MET A 1 -13.84 24.21 8.42
CA MET A 1 -12.39 24.04 8.14
C MET A 1 -11.71 23.07 9.10
N SER A 2 -12.07 23.07 10.38
CA SER A 2 -11.50 22.15 11.38
C SER A 2 -11.80 20.67 11.09
N GLU A 3 -12.91 20.37 10.43
CA GLU A 3 -13.33 19.01 10.07
C GLU A 3 -12.40 18.31 9.05
N PHE A 4 -11.63 19.09 8.25
CA PHE A 4 -10.68 18.53 7.27
C PHE A 4 -9.25 18.39 7.82
N LEU A 5 -8.97 18.97 8.98
CA LEU A 5 -7.62 18.94 9.57
C LEU A 5 -7.09 17.51 9.80
N PRO A 6 -7.92 16.53 10.21
CA PRO A 6 -7.47 15.15 10.37
C PRO A 6 -7.01 14.47 9.07
N ALA A 7 -7.41 14.95 7.90
CA ALA A 7 -7.01 14.37 6.62
C ALA A 7 -5.49 14.45 6.38
N ILE A 8 -4.83 15.51 6.88
CA ILE A 8 -3.37 15.69 6.71
C ILE A 8 -2.59 14.60 7.46
N PRO A 9 -2.74 14.41 8.80
CA PRO A 9 -2.02 13.35 9.49
C PRO A 9 -2.37 11.95 8.95
N ILE A 10 -3.60 11.72 8.49
CA ILE A 10 -4.01 10.46 7.85
C ILE A 10 -3.21 10.21 6.56
N GLY A 11 -3.06 11.23 5.71
CA GLY A 11 -2.22 11.16 4.51
C GLY A 11 -0.74 10.91 4.83
N ILE A 12 -0.24 11.51 5.92
CA ILE A 12 1.13 11.25 6.40
C ILE A 12 1.28 9.77 6.82
N VAL A 13 0.35 9.25 7.62
CA VAL A 13 0.37 7.85 8.06
C VAL A 13 0.32 6.91 6.85
N LEU A 14 -0.56 7.18 5.88
CA LEU A 14 -0.66 6.38 4.65
C LEU A 14 0.69 6.37 3.90
N ALA A 15 1.33 7.53 3.75
CA ALA A 15 2.62 7.66 3.08
C ALA A 15 3.73 6.83 3.75
N PHE A 16 3.70 6.68 5.05
CA PHE A 16 4.69 5.89 5.81
C PHE A 16 4.24 4.47 6.13
N THR A 17 3.10 4.04 5.59
CA THR A 17 2.67 2.63 5.72
C THR A 17 3.65 1.72 5.01
N ILE A 18 4.42 0.98 5.81
CA ILE A 18 5.50 0.11 5.33
C ILE A 18 4.89 -1.17 4.77
N GLY A 19 5.00 -1.34 3.46
CA GLY A 19 4.49 -2.51 2.75
C GLY A 19 5.22 -2.71 1.42
N PRO A 20 4.79 -3.68 0.58
CA PRO A 20 5.43 -3.94 -0.70
C PRO A 20 5.42 -2.77 -1.67
N VAL A 21 4.34 -1.99 -1.64
CA VAL A 21 4.20 -0.76 -2.43
C VAL A 21 5.32 0.21 -2.05
N PHE A 22 5.46 0.50 -0.76
CA PHE A 22 6.50 1.38 -0.22
C PHE A 22 7.89 0.99 -0.74
N PHE A 23 8.27 -0.29 -0.59
CA PHE A 23 9.58 -0.77 -1.07
C PHE A 23 9.71 -0.74 -2.58
N THR A 24 8.64 -1.06 -3.31
CA THR A 24 8.67 -1.05 -4.78
C THR A 24 8.87 0.37 -5.32
N VAL A 25 8.24 1.37 -4.72
CA VAL A 25 8.43 2.78 -5.10
C VAL A 25 9.87 3.21 -4.85
N LEU A 26 10.42 2.95 -3.65
CA LEU A 26 11.80 3.28 -3.31
C LEU A 26 12.82 2.52 -4.19
N GLU A 27 12.64 1.20 -4.36
CA GLU A 27 13.50 0.38 -5.22
C GLU A 27 13.47 0.86 -6.68
N THR A 28 12.29 1.23 -7.19
CA THR A 28 12.14 1.76 -8.55
C THR A 28 12.86 3.10 -8.69
N SER A 29 12.76 3.98 -7.68
CA SER A 29 13.51 5.23 -7.66
C SER A 29 15.02 5.01 -7.74
N ILE A 30 15.53 4.08 -6.94
CA ILE A 30 16.95 3.75 -6.87
C ILE A 30 17.43 3.09 -8.18
N SER A 31 16.68 2.16 -8.73
CA SER A 31 17.10 1.32 -9.87
C SER A 31 16.80 1.94 -11.23
N LYS A 32 15.61 2.54 -11.39
CA LYS A 32 15.09 3.05 -12.68
C LYS A 32 14.94 4.58 -12.72
N GLY A 33 15.21 5.26 -11.60
CA GLY A 33 15.16 6.71 -11.48
C GLY A 33 13.81 7.28 -11.02
N ILE A 34 13.85 8.56 -10.64
CA ILE A 34 12.71 9.30 -10.05
C ILE A 34 11.46 9.21 -10.94
N LYS A 35 11.61 9.44 -12.25
CA LYS A 35 10.48 9.44 -13.18
C LYS A 35 9.73 8.11 -13.19
N ALA A 36 10.44 6.99 -13.24
CA ALA A 36 9.84 5.65 -13.19
C ALA A 36 9.09 5.40 -11.87
N ALA A 37 9.67 5.85 -10.73
CA ALA A 37 9.06 5.70 -9.42
C ALA A 37 7.76 6.53 -9.28
N ILE A 38 7.75 7.77 -9.77
CA ILE A 38 6.54 8.60 -9.80
C ILE A 38 5.43 7.91 -10.60
N PHE A 39 5.73 7.28 -11.74
CA PHE A 39 4.71 6.57 -12.51
C PHE A 39 4.22 5.28 -11.83
N VAL A 40 5.06 4.60 -11.04
CA VAL A 40 4.60 3.52 -10.16
C VAL A 40 3.64 4.08 -9.11
N ASP A 41 3.99 5.20 -8.48
CA ASP A 41 3.21 5.84 -7.43
C ASP A 41 1.86 6.37 -7.95
N ILE A 42 1.83 6.95 -9.16
CA ILE A 42 0.56 7.28 -9.84
C ILE A 42 -0.33 6.03 -9.99
N GLY A 43 0.23 4.88 -10.33
CA GLY A 43 -0.51 3.62 -10.39
C GLY A 43 -1.09 3.22 -9.03
N VAL A 44 -0.36 3.43 -7.96
CA VAL A 44 -0.83 3.21 -6.59
C VAL A 44 -2.00 4.13 -6.26
N VAL A 45 -1.87 5.43 -6.53
CA VAL A 45 -2.95 6.41 -6.33
C VAL A 45 -4.21 6.05 -7.10
N LEU A 46 -4.10 5.59 -8.34
CA LEU A 46 -5.25 5.14 -9.13
C LEU A 46 -5.97 3.94 -8.48
N SER A 47 -5.22 3.02 -7.88
CA SER A 47 -5.79 1.92 -7.09
C SER A 47 -6.45 2.41 -5.80
N ASP A 48 -5.87 3.41 -5.12
CA ASP A 48 -6.47 4.03 -3.93
C ASP A 48 -7.79 4.72 -4.27
N VAL A 49 -7.87 5.44 -5.41
CA VAL A 49 -9.12 6.01 -5.92
C VAL A 49 -10.17 4.91 -6.13
N LEU A 50 -9.80 3.80 -6.73
CA LEU A 50 -10.72 2.68 -6.94
C LEU A 50 -11.20 2.09 -5.61
N PHE A 51 -10.31 1.87 -4.66
CA PHE A 51 -10.66 1.38 -3.33
C PHE A 51 -11.55 2.35 -2.55
N PHE A 52 -11.27 3.66 -2.64
CA PHE A 52 -12.12 4.66 -2.05
C PHE A 52 -13.54 4.63 -2.65
N VAL A 53 -13.66 4.54 -3.98
CA VAL A 53 -14.96 4.44 -4.66
C VAL A 53 -15.71 3.17 -4.20
N ILE A 54 -15.04 2.02 -4.18
CA ILE A 54 -15.62 0.77 -3.70
C ILE A 54 -16.07 0.93 -2.23
N ALA A 55 -15.21 1.45 -1.36
CA ALA A 55 -15.51 1.66 0.04
C ALA A 55 -16.70 2.62 0.22
N PHE A 56 -16.73 3.74 -0.52
CA PHE A 56 -17.80 4.74 -0.41
C PHE A 56 -19.18 4.19 -0.78
N PHE A 57 -19.28 3.48 -1.91
CA PHE A 57 -20.55 2.91 -2.36
C PHE A 57 -20.97 1.63 -1.63
N SER A 58 -20.01 0.89 -1.06
CA SER A 58 -20.29 -0.39 -0.42
C SER A 58 -20.37 -0.28 1.11
N THR A 59 -20.13 0.89 1.70
CA THR A 59 -20.01 1.04 3.16
C THR A 59 -21.22 0.46 3.90
N ASN A 60 -22.44 0.79 3.50
CA ASN A 60 -23.65 0.31 4.18
C ASN A 60 -23.82 -1.23 4.07
N SER A 61 -23.55 -1.79 2.90
CA SER A 61 -23.65 -3.24 2.67
C SER A 61 -22.52 -4.01 3.32
N LEU A 62 -21.29 -3.45 3.26
CA LEU A 62 -20.11 -4.03 3.90
C LEU A 62 -20.22 -3.99 5.42
N LEU A 63 -20.70 -2.89 6.01
CA LEU A 63 -20.95 -2.78 7.45
C LEU A 63 -21.86 -3.90 7.94
N LYS A 64 -23.05 -4.00 7.31
CA LYS A 64 -24.00 -5.01 7.67
C LYS A 64 -23.41 -6.42 7.57
N SER A 65 -22.68 -6.71 6.49
CA SER A 65 -22.00 -7.99 6.31
C SER A 65 -20.89 -8.24 7.33
N ILE A 66 -20.13 -7.21 7.73
CA ILE A 66 -19.08 -7.33 8.74
C ILE A 66 -19.70 -7.56 10.12
N GLU A 67 -20.77 -6.83 10.47
CA GLU A 67 -21.47 -6.99 11.75
C GLU A 67 -22.11 -8.38 11.88
N GLU A 68 -22.73 -8.86 10.81
CA GLU A 68 -23.40 -10.17 10.78
C GLU A 68 -22.42 -11.35 10.75
N ASN A 69 -21.20 -11.17 10.21
CA ASN A 69 -20.23 -12.25 9.96
C ASN A 69 -18.80 -11.86 10.38
N THR A 70 -18.66 -11.22 11.53
CA THR A 70 -17.37 -10.67 12.02
C THR A 70 -16.24 -11.71 12.00
N ASP A 71 -16.50 -12.93 12.46
CA ASP A 71 -15.51 -14.01 12.53
C ASP A 71 -15.03 -14.44 11.14
N SER A 72 -15.95 -14.54 10.17
CA SER A 72 -15.63 -14.85 8.79
C SER A 72 -14.72 -13.78 8.16
N TRP A 73 -14.96 -12.50 8.48
CA TRP A 73 -14.14 -11.40 8.00
C TRP A 73 -12.74 -11.40 8.65
N TYR A 74 -12.63 -11.70 9.94
CA TYR A 74 -11.33 -11.90 10.60
C TYR A 74 -10.56 -13.05 9.96
N PHE A 75 -11.20 -14.20 9.77
CA PHE A 75 -10.58 -15.37 9.14
C PHE A 75 -10.10 -15.07 7.72
N LEU A 76 -10.97 -14.50 6.88
CA LEU A 76 -10.64 -14.15 5.49
C LEU A 76 -9.49 -13.15 5.42
N GLY A 77 -9.56 -12.07 6.19
CA GLY A 77 -8.49 -11.06 6.27
C GLY A 77 -7.16 -11.64 6.71
N GLY A 78 -7.18 -12.50 7.72
CA GLY A 78 -6.00 -13.19 8.21
C GLY A 78 -5.37 -14.12 7.16
N VAL A 79 -6.17 -14.92 6.47
CA VAL A 79 -5.71 -15.80 5.38
C VAL A 79 -5.07 -15.00 4.26
N LEU A 80 -5.68 -13.90 3.84
CA LEU A 80 -5.14 -13.01 2.80
C LEU A 80 -3.79 -12.40 3.21
N LEU A 81 -3.66 -11.93 4.45
CA LEU A 81 -2.40 -11.39 4.96
C LEU A 81 -1.29 -12.45 5.01
N VAL A 82 -1.60 -13.64 5.51
CA VAL A 82 -0.62 -14.74 5.59
C VAL A 82 -0.20 -15.19 4.19
N ALA A 83 -1.15 -15.37 3.27
CA ALA A 83 -0.86 -15.76 1.90
C ALA A 83 0.02 -14.71 1.20
N TYR A 84 -0.34 -13.43 1.31
CA TYR A 84 0.41 -12.33 0.73
C TYR A 84 1.84 -12.24 1.26
N ALA A 85 2.01 -12.17 2.59
CA ALA A 85 3.32 -12.04 3.21
C ALA A 85 4.15 -13.33 3.07
N GLY A 86 3.50 -14.49 3.10
CA GLY A 86 4.14 -15.79 2.87
C GLY A 86 4.74 -15.90 1.47
N VAL A 87 3.98 -15.55 0.43
CA VAL A 87 4.50 -15.52 -0.96
C VAL A 87 5.66 -14.51 -1.09
N SER A 88 5.56 -13.35 -0.44
CA SER A 88 6.63 -12.35 -0.44
C SER A 88 7.91 -12.88 0.22
N LEU A 89 7.80 -13.53 1.38
CA LEU A 89 8.94 -14.16 2.08
C LEU A 89 9.59 -15.25 1.25
N ILE A 90 8.81 -16.15 0.64
CA ILE A 90 9.30 -17.20 -0.24
C ILE A 90 10.13 -16.61 -1.39
N LYS A 91 9.62 -15.56 -2.05
CA LYS A 91 10.37 -14.87 -3.12
C LYS A 91 11.69 -14.30 -2.63
N ILE A 92 11.72 -13.64 -1.47
CA ILE A 92 12.94 -13.07 -0.88
C ILE A 92 13.98 -14.15 -0.58
N ILE A 93 13.53 -15.34 -0.14
CA ILE A 93 14.41 -16.48 0.15
C ILE A 93 14.94 -17.10 -1.16
N GLN A 94 14.08 -17.24 -2.17
CA GLN A 94 14.45 -17.80 -3.47
C GLN A 94 15.43 -16.91 -4.24
N GLU A 95 15.33 -15.59 -4.15
CA GLU A 95 16.29 -14.64 -4.72
C GLU A 95 17.72 -14.86 -4.19
N LYS A 96 17.89 -15.48 -3.02
CA LYS A 96 19.21 -15.83 -2.47
C LYS A 96 19.92 -16.94 -3.28
N ASN A 97 19.15 -17.77 -3.99
CA ASN A 97 19.65 -18.97 -4.67
C ASN A 97 19.91 -18.77 -6.17
N SER A 98 19.74 -17.58 -6.70
CA SER A 98 19.94 -17.27 -8.13
C SER A 98 20.91 -16.09 -8.30
N PRO A 99 22.24 -16.34 -8.30
CA PRO A 99 23.23 -15.27 -8.49
C PRO A 99 23.28 -14.67 -9.91
N GLU A 100 22.61 -15.27 -10.88
CA GLU A 100 22.95 -15.08 -12.30
C GLU A 100 22.17 -14.01 -13.05
N ASN A 101 21.16 -13.34 -12.46
CA ASN A 101 20.35 -12.38 -13.24
C ASN A 101 20.58 -10.89 -12.91
N LYS A 102 21.60 -10.54 -12.10
CA LYS A 102 21.92 -9.15 -11.78
C LYS A 102 22.75 -8.40 -12.85
N LYS A 103 23.30 -9.08 -13.86
CA LYS A 103 24.14 -8.45 -14.91
C LYS A 103 23.38 -8.03 -16.18
N GLY A 104 22.12 -8.41 -16.35
CA GLY A 104 21.32 -8.09 -17.53
C GLY A 104 20.43 -6.86 -17.43
N ALA A 105 20.35 -6.19 -16.28
CA ALA A 105 19.45 -5.04 -16.05
C ALA A 105 20.10 -3.67 -16.31
N LEU A 106 21.31 -3.64 -16.84
CA LEU A 106 21.99 -2.42 -17.24
C LEU A 106 21.83 -2.26 -18.75
N ILE A 107 20.99 -1.37 -19.14
CA ILE A 107 20.60 -0.94 -20.49
C ILE A 107 19.21 -1.47 -20.88
N GLU A 108 18.19 -1.22 -20.09
CA GLU A 108 16.86 -1.20 -20.62
C GLU A 108 16.55 0.21 -21.13
N ASN A 109 16.25 0.32 -22.43
CA ASN A 109 15.67 1.50 -23.05
C ASN A 109 14.66 2.15 -22.09
N SER A 110 14.55 3.46 -22.10
CA SER A 110 13.74 4.29 -21.22
C SER A 110 12.50 3.55 -20.69
N PRO A 111 12.31 3.46 -19.37
CA PRO A 111 11.30 2.59 -18.77
C PRO A 111 9.93 2.91 -19.35
N ASN A 112 9.23 1.90 -19.84
CA ASN A 112 7.87 2.07 -20.36
C ASN A 112 6.99 2.56 -19.20
N LEU A 113 6.63 3.84 -19.22
CA LEU A 113 5.93 4.52 -18.13
C LEU A 113 4.57 3.91 -17.85
N LEU A 114 3.85 3.44 -18.90
CA LEU A 114 2.57 2.76 -18.75
C LEU A 114 2.73 1.43 -17.98
N LYS A 115 3.80 0.68 -18.25
CA LYS A 115 4.11 -0.54 -17.46
C LYS A 115 4.41 -0.20 -16.00
N MET A 116 4.99 0.96 -15.71
CA MET A 116 5.23 1.40 -14.32
C MET A 116 3.93 1.73 -13.61
N VAL A 117 3.01 2.46 -14.24
CA VAL A 117 1.66 2.71 -13.70
C VAL A 117 0.93 1.39 -13.44
N LEU A 118 0.91 0.49 -14.41
CA LEU A 118 0.25 -0.81 -14.26
C LEU A 118 0.87 -1.64 -13.13
N LYS A 119 2.20 -1.59 -12.98
CA LYS A 119 2.90 -2.27 -11.88
C LYS A 119 2.45 -1.74 -10.52
N GLY A 120 2.39 -0.41 -10.34
CA GLY A 120 1.93 0.21 -9.09
C GLY A 120 0.47 -0.12 -8.80
N PHE A 121 -0.40 0.03 -9.80
CA PHE A 121 -1.82 -0.27 -9.70
C PHE A 121 -2.08 -1.73 -9.29
N LEU A 122 -1.51 -2.70 -10.00
CA LEU A 122 -1.70 -4.12 -9.70
C LEU A 122 -1.11 -4.51 -8.34
N LEU A 123 0.02 -3.92 -7.97
CA LEU A 123 0.63 -4.21 -6.68
C LEU A 123 -0.23 -3.72 -5.52
N ASN A 124 -0.86 -2.55 -5.66
CA ASN A 124 -1.70 -1.98 -4.62
C ASN A 124 -3.09 -2.62 -4.59
N ILE A 125 -3.65 -3.02 -5.74
CA ILE A 125 -4.97 -3.66 -5.78
C ILE A 125 -4.99 -5.04 -5.09
N ILE A 126 -3.86 -5.73 -5.09
CA ILE A 126 -3.69 -6.99 -4.36
C ILE A 126 -3.56 -6.73 -2.84
N ASN A 127 -3.28 -5.50 -2.45
CA ASN A 127 -3.09 -5.12 -1.06
C ASN A 127 -4.43 -4.83 -0.36
N VAL A 128 -5.12 -5.89 0.03
CA VAL A 128 -6.44 -5.83 0.66
C VAL A 128 -6.46 -4.97 1.93
N VAL A 129 -5.32 -4.81 2.60
CA VAL A 129 -5.18 -3.93 3.79
C VAL A 129 -5.55 -2.48 3.44
N VAL A 130 -5.22 -2.02 2.24
CA VAL A 130 -5.56 -0.67 1.77
C VAL A 130 -7.07 -0.48 1.57
N LEU A 131 -7.78 -1.52 1.09
CA LEU A 131 -9.23 -1.49 1.01
C LEU A 131 -9.85 -1.30 2.41
N PHE A 132 -9.40 -2.10 3.39
CA PHE A 132 -9.88 -1.95 4.78
C PHE A 132 -9.52 -0.60 5.39
N TYR A 133 -8.38 -0.03 5.02
CA TYR A 133 -8.00 1.32 5.43
C TYR A 133 -9.01 2.36 4.91
N TRP A 134 -9.40 2.31 3.63
CA TRP A 134 -10.38 3.22 3.06
C TRP A 134 -11.79 3.02 3.63
N VAL A 135 -12.21 1.77 3.83
CA VAL A 135 -13.47 1.46 4.51
C VAL A 135 -13.45 2.06 5.92
N GLY A 136 -12.38 1.83 6.69
CA GLY A 136 -12.24 2.36 8.05
C GLY A 136 -12.30 3.90 8.10
N ILE A 137 -11.68 4.58 7.14
CA ILE A 137 -11.75 6.04 7.03
C ILE A 137 -13.19 6.51 6.81
N ILE A 138 -13.91 5.89 5.88
CA ILE A 138 -15.29 6.30 5.58
C ILE A 138 -16.19 6.02 6.78
N LEU A 139 -16.03 4.88 7.46
CA LEU A 139 -16.81 4.53 8.64
C LEU A 139 -16.61 5.49 9.79
N TYR A 140 -15.37 5.92 10.02
CA TYR A 140 -15.04 6.78 11.14
C TYR A 140 -15.32 8.27 10.86
N PHE A 141 -14.93 8.74 9.68
CA PHE A 141 -15.07 10.16 9.33
C PHE A 141 -16.34 10.51 8.57
N GLY A 142 -16.99 9.53 7.89
CA GLY A 142 -18.22 9.75 7.15
C GLY A 142 -19.31 10.39 8.02
N PRO A 143 -19.65 9.85 9.20
CA PRO A 143 -20.61 10.47 10.12
C PRO A 143 -20.20 11.87 10.59
N GLN A 144 -18.89 12.10 10.84
CA GLN A 144 -18.35 13.40 11.27
C GLN A 144 -18.44 14.45 10.17
N LEU A 145 -18.45 14.01 8.90
CA LEU A 145 -18.67 14.82 7.72
C LEU A 145 -20.15 14.86 7.29
N GLU A 146 -21.06 14.49 8.20
CA GLU A 146 -22.53 14.48 7.98
C GLU A 146 -22.97 13.59 6.81
N MET A 147 -22.18 12.59 6.44
CA MET A 147 -22.35 11.76 5.24
C MET A 147 -22.51 12.59 3.95
N ASN A 148 -22.01 13.84 3.96
CA ASN A 148 -22.05 14.71 2.80
C ASN A 148 -21.00 14.31 1.77
N GLU A 149 -21.44 13.91 0.58
CA GLU A 149 -20.56 13.42 -0.49
C GLU A 149 -19.45 14.41 -0.83
N SER A 150 -19.77 15.71 -0.99
CA SER A 150 -18.78 16.73 -1.34
C SER A 150 -17.71 16.88 -0.27
N LYS A 151 -18.09 16.81 1.03
CA LYS A 151 -17.14 16.85 2.14
C LYS A 151 -16.26 15.60 2.15
N ILE A 152 -16.83 14.42 1.92
CA ILE A 152 -16.09 13.14 1.87
C ILE A 152 -15.10 13.13 0.71
N TYR A 153 -15.50 13.59 -0.49
CA TYR A 153 -14.59 13.71 -1.63
C TYR A 153 -13.46 14.71 -1.35
N LEU A 154 -13.75 15.85 -0.75
CA LEU A 154 -12.71 16.82 -0.39
C LEU A 154 -11.74 16.26 0.65
N PHE A 155 -12.25 15.55 1.64
CA PHE A 155 -11.45 14.88 2.65
C PHE A 155 -10.49 13.86 2.02
N PHE A 156 -11.00 13.02 1.10
CA PHE A 156 -10.20 12.08 0.32
C PHE A 156 -9.11 12.78 -0.51
N ILE A 157 -9.46 13.85 -1.23
CA ILE A 157 -8.51 14.62 -2.04
C ILE A 157 -7.37 15.16 -1.17
N ILE A 158 -7.66 15.66 0.03
CA ILE A 158 -6.64 16.14 0.96
C ILE A 158 -5.71 15.01 1.41
N ILE A 159 -6.27 13.83 1.76
CA ILE A 159 -5.47 12.65 2.13
C ILE A 159 -4.51 12.27 1.00
N ILE A 160 -5.06 12.09 -0.22
CA ILE A 160 -4.26 11.66 -1.38
C ILE A 160 -3.22 12.72 -1.77
N SER A 161 -3.57 14.00 -1.73
CA SER A 161 -2.62 15.07 -2.04
C SER A 161 -1.47 15.12 -1.04
N THR A 162 -1.77 14.95 0.24
CA THR A 162 -0.75 14.89 1.31
C THR A 162 0.15 13.66 1.13
N TYR A 163 -0.46 12.50 0.98
CA TYR A 163 0.21 11.24 0.71
C TYR A 163 1.16 11.37 -0.49
N PHE A 164 0.65 11.76 -1.65
CA PHE A 164 1.44 11.87 -2.89
C PHE A 164 2.59 12.87 -2.76
N THR A 165 2.36 14.01 -2.09
CA THR A 165 3.40 15.02 -1.85
C THR A 165 4.56 14.46 -1.03
N ILE A 166 4.24 13.69 0.02
CA ILE A 166 5.26 13.04 0.85
C ILE A 166 5.99 11.95 0.07
N ASP A 167 5.27 11.20 -0.78
CA ASP A 167 5.87 10.16 -1.60
C ASP A 167 6.85 10.72 -2.62
N LEU A 168 6.55 11.87 -3.24
CA LEU A 168 7.53 12.58 -4.08
C LEU A 168 8.81 12.92 -3.29
N GLY A 169 8.68 13.37 -2.05
CA GLY A 169 9.83 13.62 -1.16
C GLY A 169 10.64 12.34 -0.88
N LYS A 170 9.97 11.23 -0.56
CA LYS A 170 10.61 9.92 -0.32
C LYS A 170 11.32 9.40 -1.56
N ILE A 171 10.69 9.50 -2.73
CA ILE A 171 11.25 9.11 -4.03
C ILE A 171 12.56 9.87 -4.30
N TYR A 172 12.54 11.19 -4.07
CA TYR A 172 13.71 12.02 -4.24
C TYR A 172 14.83 11.67 -3.25
N LEU A 173 14.51 11.52 -1.97
CA LEU A 173 15.46 11.11 -0.93
C LEU A 173 16.05 9.72 -1.19
N ALA A 174 15.23 8.76 -1.63
CA ALA A 174 15.69 7.42 -1.98
C ALA A 174 16.74 7.45 -3.10
N GLN A 175 16.53 8.29 -4.10
CA GLN A 175 17.49 8.46 -5.19
C GLN A 175 18.81 9.05 -4.70
N GLN A 176 18.78 10.02 -3.76
CA GLN A 176 20.00 10.59 -3.17
C GLN A 176 20.73 9.57 -2.27
N LEU A 177 19.98 8.78 -1.53
CA LEU A 177 20.51 7.75 -0.62
C LEU A 177 20.90 6.45 -1.32
N LYS A 178 20.82 6.37 -2.64
CA LYS A 178 21.14 5.19 -3.46
C LYS A 178 22.42 4.48 -3.03
N LYS A 179 23.46 5.21 -2.68
CA LYS A 179 24.76 4.66 -2.24
C LYS A 179 24.72 4.04 -0.83
N ARG A 180 23.73 4.38 0.01
CA ARG A 180 23.61 3.94 1.41
C ARG A 180 22.57 2.83 1.60
N LEU A 181 21.60 2.70 0.69
CA LEU A 181 20.59 1.65 0.71
C LEU A 181 21.17 0.39 0.04
N THR A 182 21.91 -0.38 0.82
CA THR A 182 22.46 -1.65 0.35
C THR A 182 21.36 -2.69 0.16
N ASP A 183 21.56 -3.64 -0.76
CA ASP A 183 20.64 -4.77 -0.99
C ASP A 183 20.33 -5.53 0.32
N ILE A 184 21.32 -5.60 1.23
CA ILE A 184 21.18 -6.27 2.53
C ILE A 184 20.16 -5.52 3.41
N VAL A 185 20.25 -4.18 3.51
CA VAL A 185 19.34 -3.37 4.31
C VAL A 185 17.91 -3.50 3.77
N ILE A 186 17.73 -3.35 2.46
CA ILE A 186 16.42 -3.49 1.81
C ILE A 186 15.83 -4.89 2.07
N LYS A 187 16.65 -5.93 1.93
CA LYS A 187 16.23 -7.31 2.19
C LYS A 187 15.83 -7.53 3.64
N THR A 188 16.62 -7.04 4.60
CA THR A 188 16.33 -7.18 6.03
C THR A 188 15.01 -6.52 6.38
N ILE A 189 14.77 -5.30 5.89
CA ILE A 189 13.51 -4.59 6.14
C ILE A 189 12.32 -5.35 5.53
N LYS A 190 12.44 -5.84 4.28
CA LYS A 190 11.38 -6.66 3.65
C LYS A 190 11.05 -7.91 4.48
N ILE A 191 12.07 -8.62 5.02
CA ILE A 191 11.86 -9.80 5.86
C ILE A 191 11.13 -9.43 7.14
N VAL A 192 11.59 -8.40 7.87
CA VAL A 192 10.98 -7.97 9.13
C VAL A 192 9.52 -7.58 8.95
N VAL A 193 9.23 -6.77 7.94
CA VAL A 193 7.85 -6.31 7.65
C VAL A 193 6.94 -7.47 7.28
N ASN A 194 7.38 -8.35 6.36
CA ASN A 194 6.53 -9.49 5.95
C ASN A 194 6.34 -10.48 7.10
N SER A 195 7.36 -10.69 7.95
CA SER A 195 7.22 -11.53 9.15
C SER A 195 6.19 -10.95 10.13
N PHE A 196 6.20 -9.64 10.34
CA PHE A 196 5.20 -8.95 11.17
C PHE A 196 3.79 -9.11 10.58
N ILE A 197 3.62 -8.95 9.25
CA ILE A 197 2.32 -9.14 8.57
C ILE A 197 1.83 -10.58 8.75
N VAL A 198 2.71 -11.60 8.66
CA VAL A 198 2.34 -13.01 8.92
C VAL A 198 1.82 -13.18 10.35
N ILE A 199 2.51 -12.62 11.35
CA ILE A 199 2.08 -12.69 12.75
C ILE A 199 0.70 -12.06 12.93
N CYS A 200 0.48 -10.86 12.37
CA CYS A 200 -0.82 -10.21 12.41
C CYS A 200 -1.92 -11.04 11.72
N GLY A 201 -1.59 -11.63 10.54
CA GLY A 201 -2.52 -12.49 9.82
C GLY A 201 -2.91 -13.74 10.60
N LEU A 202 -1.93 -14.40 11.24
CA LEU A 202 -2.19 -15.56 12.11
C LEU A 202 -3.06 -15.19 13.33
N PHE A 203 -2.83 -14.03 13.93
CA PHE A 203 -3.66 -13.51 15.02
C PHE A 203 -5.11 -13.30 14.56
N LEU A 204 -5.33 -12.73 13.36
CA LEU A 204 -6.69 -12.56 12.83
C LEU A 204 -7.36 -13.89 12.50
N ILE A 205 -6.63 -14.87 11.95
CA ILE A 205 -7.16 -16.22 11.72
C ILE A 205 -7.63 -16.84 13.04
N PHE A 206 -6.77 -16.76 14.08
CA PHE A 206 -7.10 -17.27 15.39
C PHE A 206 -8.38 -16.62 15.95
N LYS A 207 -8.48 -15.29 15.84
CA LYS A 207 -9.65 -14.53 16.28
C LYS A 207 -10.93 -14.84 15.49
N GLY A 208 -10.81 -15.26 14.24
CA GLY A 208 -11.94 -15.64 13.40
C GLY A 208 -12.40 -17.12 13.56
N ILE A 209 -11.67 -17.92 14.38
CA ILE A 209 -12.01 -19.32 14.66
C ILE A 209 -12.57 -19.47 16.08
N VAL A 210 -12.15 -18.59 17.01
CA VAL A 210 -12.56 -18.58 18.44
C VAL A 210 -13.70 -17.62 18.68
#